data_902de81e5bae67e9dbd037407aa8f788
#
_entry.id   902de81e5bae67e9dbd037407aa8f788
#
_cell.length_a   1.000
_cell.length_b   1.000
_cell.length_c   1.000
_cell.angle_alpha   90.00
_cell.angle_beta   90.00
_cell.angle_gamma   90.00
#
_symmetry.space_group_name_H-M   'P 1'
#
loop_
_entity.id
_entity.type
_entity.pdbx_description
1 polymer ?
#
loop_
_entity_poly.entity_id
_entity_poly.type
_entity_poly.pdbx_seq_one_letter_code
_entity_poly.pdbx_strand_id
1 'polypeptide(L)'
;MKIFKQLSFLALLLSLTSCGGGGVDPKNPKSKEFELYIDYWNTQGTNPQITFDAVNSSPEVKIDFSQTFAGIAVPPNYTNVIIDNVRIIDANDVNYQIDGITAYEWREELDNWKEDVEFTMNYTQVQDLSVIMVLDESASLGEDFEKVKQYASSFITNVLAEIPNARIGIVDFADQIHSFPATNNKAALINYIASLTQGPFTTLYESVNLGIDMLEDMDAEAKVLLVFTDGTDNNSDPEFTPTYILDRLNNTTSDVKITSFTIGLEGKGGVDKPVLTEMAANGGSTAFPKNADELGKVFLKFSSSIANVYNLTYVRNQQVVPDSDKRKLRFVIKGTAKND
;
A
#
# COMPACT_ATOMS: atom_id res chain seq x y z
N MET A 1 -2.82 79.96 12.25
CA MET A 1 -3.68 78.98 12.94
C MET A 1 -4.24 78.03 11.89
N LYS A 2 -3.52 76.95 11.56
CA LYS A 2 -4.01 75.85 10.75
C LYS A 2 -3.34 74.56 11.29
N ILE A 3 -4.18 73.72 11.80
CA ILE A 3 -3.81 72.42 12.44
C ILE A 3 -3.63 71.39 11.38
N PHE A 4 -2.40 70.83 11.26
CA PHE A 4 -2.12 69.65 10.42
C PHE A 4 -2.37 68.40 11.26
N LYS A 5 -3.33 67.61 10.84
CA LYS A 5 -3.54 66.23 11.34
C LYS A 5 -2.55 65.29 10.63
N GLN A 6 -1.65 64.68 11.39
CA GLN A 6 -0.86 63.57 10.93
C GLN A 6 -1.75 62.30 10.96
N LEU A 7 -1.92 61.65 9.83
CA LEU A 7 -2.39 60.29 9.68
C LEU A 7 -1.22 59.35 9.81
N SER A 8 -1.16 58.58 10.89
CA SER A 8 -0.21 57.46 11.00
C SER A 8 -0.77 56.27 10.23
N PHE A 9 -0.09 55.88 9.18
CA PHE A 9 -0.33 54.61 8.49
C PHE A 9 0.36 53.46 9.27
N LEU A 10 -0.43 52.66 9.96
CA LEU A 10 0.06 51.43 10.58
C LEU A 10 0.11 50.36 9.50
N ALA A 11 1.30 50.10 8.96
CA ALA A 11 1.52 48.98 8.07
C ALA A 11 1.53 47.67 8.89
N LEU A 12 0.45 46.90 8.79
CA LEU A 12 0.37 45.55 9.33
C LEU A 12 1.17 44.60 8.42
N LEU A 13 2.39 44.25 8.85
CA LEU A 13 3.14 43.15 8.24
C LEU A 13 2.42 41.84 8.61
N LEU A 14 1.68 41.31 7.68
CA LEU A 14 1.28 39.91 7.71
C LEU A 14 2.48 39.05 7.34
N SER A 15 3.15 38.49 8.33
CA SER A 15 4.08 37.38 8.13
C SER A 15 3.29 36.15 7.71
N LEU A 16 3.34 35.83 6.44
CA LEU A 16 2.91 34.54 5.93
C LEU A 16 3.94 33.49 6.41
N THR A 17 3.72 32.90 7.55
CA THR A 17 4.36 31.64 7.89
C THR A 17 3.70 30.57 7.03
N SER A 18 4.38 30.14 5.98
CA SER A 18 4.05 28.92 5.27
C SER A 18 4.33 27.74 6.19
N CYS A 19 3.35 27.36 7.00
CA CYS A 19 3.30 26.02 7.56
C CYS A 19 2.83 25.09 6.44
N GLY A 20 3.68 24.16 6.05
CA GLY A 20 3.31 23.01 5.21
C GLY A 20 2.28 22.14 5.95
N GLY A 21 1.03 22.46 5.75
CA GLY A 21 -0.11 21.66 6.20
C GLY A 21 -1.02 21.48 4.99
N GLY A 22 -1.31 20.22 4.64
CA GLY A 22 -2.18 19.88 3.55
C GLY A 22 -3.45 20.73 3.54
N GLY A 23 -3.60 21.54 2.49
CA GLY A 23 -4.74 22.46 2.36
C GLY A 23 -6.01 21.67 2.10
N VAL A 24 -7.03 21.89 2.92
CA VAL A 24 -8.38 21.36 2.68
C VAL A 24 -9.03 22.22 1.58
N ASP A 25 -9.48 21.60 0.48
CA ASP A 25 -10.24 22.30 -0.55
C ASP A 25 -11.57 22.80 0.06
N PRO A 26 -11.81 24.12 0.11
CA PRO A 26 -13.04 24.67 0.70
C PRO A 26 -14.33 24.19 -0.02
N LYS A 27 -14.23 23.71 -1.24
CA LYS A 27 -15.34 23.17 -2.04
C LYS A 27 -15.59 21.68 -1.77
N ASN A 28 -14.58 20.97 -1.26
CA ASN A 28 -14.67 19.55 -0.88
C ASN A 28 -13.88 19.34 0.43
N PRO A 29 -14.53 19.43 1.60
CA PRO A 29 -13.86 19.31 2.89
C PRO A 29 -13.18 17.93 3.13
N LYS A 30 -13.48 16.94 2.30
CA LYS A 30 -12.84 15.61 2.33
C LYS A 30 -11.61 15.52 1.43
N SER A 31 -11.33 16.52 0.62
CA SER A 31 -10.16 16.58 -0.25
C SER A 31 -8.97 17.13 0.50
N LYS A 32 -7.82 16.48 0.34
CA LYS A 32 -6.51 16.89 0.86
C LYS A 32 -5.46 16.83 -0.25
N GLU A 33 -4.34 17.51 -0.02
CA GLU A 33 -3.15 17.41 -0.87
C GLU A 33 -2.03 16.73 -0.09
N PHE A 34 -1.31 15.86 -0.79
CA PHE A 34 -0.19 15.09 -0.28
C PHE A 34 1.01 15.32 -1.18
N GLU A 35 2.19 15.34 -0.63
CA GLU A 35 3.41 15.57 -1.39
C GLU A 35 4.27 14.30 -1.42
N LEU A 36 4.82 14.00 -2.59
CA LEU A 36 5.78 12.93 -2.81
C LEU A 36 7.03 13.54 -3.43
N TYR A 37 8.16 13.38 -2.78
CA TYR A 37 9.45 13.87 -3.26
C TYR A 37 10.35 12.70 -3.64
N ILE A 38 10.94 12.80 -4.83
CA ILE A 38 11.90 11.83 -5.33
C ILE A 38 13.07 12.53 -6.00
N ASP A 39 14.24 11.91 -5.93
CA ASP A 39 15.39 12.22 -6.77
C ASP A 39 15.51 11.15 -7.84
N TYR A 40 15.76 11.54 -9.08
CA TYR A 40 16.08 10.61 -10.15
C TYR A 40 17.28 11.09 -10.96
N TRP A 41 17.99 10.16 -11.59
CA TRP A 41 19.07 10.47 -12.52
C TRP A 41 19.27 9.33 -13.49
N ASN A 42 19.65 9.66 -14.70
CA ASN A 42 20.06 8.71 -15.71
C ASN A 42 21.57 8.62 -15.75
N THR A 43 22.07 7.40 -15.86
CA THR A 43 23.47 7.14 -16.13
C THR A 43 23.58 6.55 -17.51
N GLN A 44 24.36 7.17 -18.45
CA GLN A 44 24.49 6.69 -19.85
C GLN A 44 24.96 5.24 -19.85
N GLY A 45 24.13 4.37 -20.42
CA GLY A 45 24.43 2.96 -20.56
C GLY A 45 24.28 2.12 -19.28
N THR A 46 23.77 2.69 -18.20
CA THR A 46 23.45 1.98 -16.96
C THR A 46 21.98 2.17 -16.57
N ASN A 47 21.50 1.35 -15.64
CA ASN A 47 20.14 1.46 -15.16
C ASN A 47 19.92 2.83 -14.50
N PRO A 48 18.87 3.55 -14.88
CA PRO A 48 18.46 4.76 -14.19
C PRO A 48 18.24 4.51 -12.71
N GLN A 49 18.55 5.52 -11.91
CA GLN A 49 18.42 5.45 -10.47
C GLN A 49 17.30 6.36 -10.01
N ILE A 50 16.62 5.95 -8.96
CA ILE A 50 15.59 6.75 -8.29
C ILE A 50 15.74 6.57 -6.79
N THR A 51 15.57 7.64 -6.02
CA THR A 51 15.52 7.58 -4.56
C THR A 51 14.31 8.33 -4.03
N PHE A 52 13.70 7.77 -3.01
CA PHE A 52 12.58 8.35 -2.29
C PHE A 52 13.06 9.25 -1.17
N ASP A 53 12.56 10.49 -1.12
CA ASP A 53 12.81 11.40 -0.01
C ASP A 53 11.68 11.30 1.02
N ALA A 54 11.84 10.37 1.95
CA ALA A 54 10.85 10.12 2.99
C ALA A 54 10.73 11.28 4.00
N VAL A 55 11.73 12.15 4.10
CA VAL A 55 11.73 13.27 5.05
C VAL A 55 10.82 14.40 4.57
N ASN A 56 10.87 14.70 3.27
CA ASN A 56 10.07 15.78 2.69
C ASN A 56 8.70 15.29 2.20
N SER A 57 8.54 14.00 1.99
CA SER A 57 7.24 13.45 1.54
C SER A 57 6.22 13.37 2.67
N SER A 58 4.94 13.50 2.31
CA SER A 58 3.83 13.31 3.23
C SER A 58 3.85 11.89 3.81
N PRO A 59 3.75 11.71 5.14
CA PRO A 59 3.82 10.38 5.76
C PRO A 59 2.62 9.48 5.38
N GLU A 60 1.56 10.06 4.86
CA GLU A 60 0.38 9.35 4.36
C GLU A 60 0.64 8.61 3.03
N VAL A 61 1.61 9.06 2.24
CA VAL A 61 1.97 8.41 0.98
C VAL A 61 2.79 7.16 1.27
N LYS A 62 2.22 5.98 0.99
CA LYS A 62 2.85 4.67 1.14
C LYS A 62 3.21 4.13 -0.23
N ILE A 63 4.46 3.72 -0.39
CA ILE A 63 4.99 3.18 -1.64
C ILE A 63 5.81 1.94 -1.32
N ASP A 64 5.74 0.93 -2.18
CA ASP A 64 6.77 -0.07 -2.25
C ASP A 64 7.88 0.41 -3.19
N PHE A 65 8.85 1.08 -2.61
CA PHE A 65 9.92 1.70 -3.37
C PHE A 65 10.82 0.69 -4.11
N SER A 66 10.85 -0.57 -3.69
CA SER A 66 11.62 -1.62 -4.36
C SER A 66 11.09 -1.97 -5.75
N GLN A 67 9.83 -1.65 -6.04
CA GLN A 67 9.19 -1.84 -7.34
C GLN A 67 9.26 -0.60 -8.25
N THR A 68 9.80 0.50 -7.74
CA THR A 68 9.86 1.78 -8.44
C THR A 68 11.12 1.85 -9.29
N PHE A 69 11.01 2.32 -10.52
CA PHE A 69 12.16 2.49 -11.39
C PHE A 69 12.08 3.76 -12.25
N ALA A 70 13.24 4.22 -12.72
CA ALA A 70 13.35 5.24 -13.73
C ALA A 70 14.02 4.66 -14.97
N GLY A 71 13.55 5.02 -16.15
CA GLY A 71 14.04 4.50 -17.41
C GLY A 71 14.09 5.54 -18.51
N ILE A 72 14.69 5.16 -19.63
CA ILE A 72 14.65 5.94 -20.87
C ILE A 72 13.54 5.35 -21.74
N ALA A 73 12.45 6.09 -21.93
CA ALA A 73 11.42 5.72 -22.89
C ALA A 73 11.92 5.96 -24.32
N VAL A 74 11.61 5.03 -25.21
CA VAL A 74 12.06 5.06 -26.61
C VAL A 74 11.22 6.00 -27.43
N PRO A 75 11.79 6.39 -28.58
CA PRO A 75 12.59 7.59 -28.84
C PRO A 75 11.70 8.81 -29.05
N PRO A 76 12.25 10.00 -28.93
CA PRO A 76 13.63 10.34 -28.63
C PRO A 76 13.85 10.54 -27.13
N ASN A 77 14.58 9.64 -26.49
CA ASN A 77 15.17 9.73 -25.13
C ASN A 77 14.35 10.47 -24.05
N TYR A 78 13.14 10.01 -23.77
CA TYR A 78 12.31 10.56 -22.68
C TYR A 78 12.68 9.91 -21.34
N THR A 79 12.61 10.68 -20.26
CA THR A 79 12.67 10.11 -18.92
C THR A 79 11.33 9.52 -18.56
N ASN A 80 11.35 8.27 -18.11
CA ASN A 80 10.18 7.56 -17.61
C ASN A 80 10.44 7.20 -16.14
N VAL A 81 9.56 7.64 -15.25
CA VAL A 81 9.57 7.29 -13.83
C VAL A 81 8.29 6.56 -13.53
N ILE A 82 8.40 5.32 -13.10
CA ILE A 82 7.27 4.46 -12.72
C ILE A 82 7.35 4.23 -11.21
N ILE A 83 6.25 4.48 -10.54
CA ILE A 83 6.09 4.29 -9.10
C ILE A 83 4.88 3.39 -8.90
N ASP A 84 5.15 2.15 -8.55
CA ASP A 84 4.13 1.13 -8.39
C ASP A 84 3.63 1.05 -6.94
N ASN A 85 2.42 0.51 -6.78
CA ASN A 85 1.80 0.22 -5.50
C ASN A 85 1.70 1.43 -4.55
N VAL A 86 1.37 2.60 -5.09
CA VAL A 86 1.15 3.82 -4.30
C VAL A 86 -0.21 3.75 -3.62
N ARG A 87 -0.22 4.02 -2.33
CA ARG A 87 -1.43 4.14 -1.48
C ARG A 87 -1.34 5.41 -0.66
N ILE A 88 -2.48 6.05 -0.40
CA ILE A 88 -2.55 7.21 0.48
C ILE A 88 -3.47 6.87 1.64
N ILE A 89 -2.88 6.79 2.84
CA ILE A 89 -3.55 6.39 4.07
C ILE A 89 -3.12 7.33 5.18
N ASP A 90 -4.07 8.00 5.85
CA ASP A 90 -3.75 8.91 6.94
C ASP A 90 -3.57 8.17 8.29
N ALA A 91 -3.19 8.94 9.32
CA ALA A 91 -2.95 8.41 10.66
C ALA A 91 -4.20 7.82 11.33
N ASN A 92 -5.39 8.08 10.79
CA ASN A 92 -6.66 7.50 11.23
C ASN A 92 -7.09 6.34 10.33
N ASP A 93 -6.17 5.87 9.49
CA ASP A 93 -6.39 4.76 8.56
C ASP A 93 -7.42 5.04 7.46
N VAL A 94 -7.71 6.31 7.19
CA VAL A 94 -8.58 6.71 6.08
C VAL A 94 -7.81 6.60 4.77
N ASN A 95 -8.36 5.86 3.81
CA ASN A 95 -7.83 5.75 2.46
C ASN A 95 -8.29 6.93 1.60
N TYR A 96 -7.43 7.41 0.72
CA TYR A 96 -7.71 8.50 -0.21
C TYR A 96 -7.63 8.02 -1.65
N GLN A 97 -8.69 8.27 -2.41
CA GLN A 97 -8.67 8.13 -3.85
C GLN A 97 -7.88 9.26 -4.48
N ILE A 98 -7.01 8.96 -5.45
CA ILE A 98 -6.27 9.97 -6.19
C ILE A 98 -7.20 10.61 -7.22
N ASP A 99 -7.35 11.93 -7.14
CA ASP A 99 -8.20 12.73 -8.04
C ASP A 99 -7.36 13.49 -9.08
N GLY A 100 -6.08 13.71 -8.79
CA GLY A 100 -5.17 14.42 -9.68
C GLY A 100 -3.76 14.49 -9.12
N ILE A 101 -2.79 14.66 -10.00
CA ILE A 101 -1.38 14.83 -9.64
C ILE A 101 -0.80 15.98 -10.47
N THR A 102 -0.09 16.88 -9.80
CA THR A 102 0.70 17.93 -10.43
C THR A 102 2.17 17.65 -10.16
N ALA A 103 2.99 17.64 -11.20
CA ALA A 103 4.43 17.45 -11.10
C ALA A 103 5.19 18.77 -11.09
N TYR A 104 6.19 18.86 -10.24
CA TYR A 104 7.12 19.98 -10.17
C TYR A 104 8.54 19.44 -10.27
N GLU A 105 9.40 20.16 -10.98
CA GLU A 105 10.83 19.92 -11.03
C GLU A 105 11.58 21.04 -10.31
N TRP A 106 12.59 20.69 -9.54
CA TRP A 106 13.49 21.67 -8.94
C TRP A 106 14.39 22.28 -10.02
N ARG A 107 14.44 23.60 -10.08
CA ARG A 107 15.32 24.36 -10.98
C ARG A 107 16.38 25.07 -10.15
N GLU A 108 17.61 24.56 -10.21
CA GLU A 108 18.74 25.12 -9.43
C GLU A 108 19.03 26.56 -9.80
N GLU A 109 18.96 26.92 -11.08
CA GLU A 109 19.18 28.26 -11.58
C GLU A 109 18.18 29.31 -11.04
N LEU A 110 17.02 28.85 -10.55
CA LEU A 110 15.96 29.69 -9.99
C LEU A 110 15.81 29.54 -8.49
N ASP A 111 16.51 28.59 -7.89
CA ASP A 111 16.35 28.16 -6.50
C ASP A 111 14.87 27.95 -6.13
N ASN A 112 14.13 27.29 -7.02
CA ASN A 112 12.69 27.15 -6.89
C ASN A 112 12.12 25.92 -7.61
N TRP A 113 10.97 25.45 -7.12
CA TRP A 113 10.13 24.47 -7.79
C TRP A 113 9.38 25.11 -8.96
N LYS A 114 9.42 24.48 -10.11
CA LYS A 114 8.64 24.86 -11.28
C LYS A 114 7.70 23.72 -11.65
N GLU A 115 6.44 24.07 -11.87
CA GLU A 115 5.50 23.14 -12.46
C GLU A 115 6.00 22.67 -13.81
N ASP A 116 6.09 21.37 -13.99
CA ASP A 116 6.43 20.78 -15.27
C ASP A 116 5.15 20.63 -16.09
N VAL A 117 5.00 21.48 -17.09
CA VAL A 117 3.83 21.49 -18.00
C VAL A 117 4.09 20.71 -19.29
N GLU A 118 5.31 20.21 -19.49
CA GLU A 118 5.73 19.48 -20.69
C GLU A 118 5.85 17.96 -20.43
N PHE A 119 5.14 17.45 -19.41
CA PHE A 119 5.16 16.06 -19.03
C PHE A 119 3.82 15.37 -19.29
N THR A 120 3.85 14.05 -19.32
CA THR A 120 2.66 13.23 -19.20
C THR A 120 2.65 12.54 -17.84
N MET A 121 1.61 12.78 -17.06
CA MET A 121 1.39 12.09 -15.79
C MET A 121 0.15 11.24 -15.88
N ASN A 122 0.33 9.94 -15.72
CA ASN A 122 -0.76 8.99 -15.62
C ASN A 122 -0.77 8.40 -14.21
N TYR A 123 -1.95 8.21 -13.68
CA TYR A 123 -2.17 7.40 -12.50
C TYR A 123 -3.35 6.48 -12.77
N THR A 124 -3.14 5.21 -12.54
CA THR A 124 -4.15 4.18 -12.77
C THR A 124 -4.33 3.37 -11.50
N GLN A 125 -5.58 3.17 -11.10
CA GLN A 125 -5.88 2.19 -10.07
C GLN A 125 -5.55 0.81 -10.61
N VAL A 126 -4.86 0.00 -9.80
CA VAL A 126 -4.55 -1.39 -10.14
C VAL A 126 -5.84 -2.15 -10.42
N GLN A 127 -5.89 -2.86 -11.54
CA GLN A 127 -7.06 -3.65 -11.95
C GLN A 127 -6.78 -5.14 -11.98
N ASP A 128 -5.53 -5.55 -12.15
CA ASP A 128 -5.09 -6.95 -12.07
C ASP A 128 -4.43 -7.19 -10.71
N LEU A 129 -5.27 -7.51 -9.73
CA LEU A 129 -4.90 -7.78 -8.35
C LEU A 129 -5.06 -9.27 -8.03
N SER A 130 -4.01 -9.85 -7.46
CA SER A 130 -4.07 -11.19 -6.88
C SER A 130 -3.91 -11.15 -5.37
N VAL A 131 -4.81 -11.78 -4.65
CA VAL A 131 -4.81 -11.86 -3.18
C VAL A 131 -4.83 -13.31 -2.75
N ILE A 132 -3.95 -13.70 -1.84
CA ILE A 132 -4.07 -14.96 -1.11
C ILE A 132 -4.37 -14.65 0.35
N MET A 133 -5.47 -15.19 0.84
CA MET A 133 -5.87 -15.13 2.25
C MET A 133 -5.39 -16.39 2.94
N VAL A 134 -4.51 -16.26 3.93
CA VAL A 134 -4.02 -17.35 4.79
C VAL A 134 -4.79 -17.26 6.11
N LEU A 135 -5.68 -18.20 6.36
CA LEU A 135 -6.69 -18.14 7.42
C LEU A 135 -6.51 -19.27 8.44
N ASP A 136 -6.27 -18.88 9.68
CA ASP A 136 -6.25 -19.77 10.81
C ASP A 136 -7.67 -20.27 11.13
N GLU A 137 -7.86 -21.58 11.18
CA GLU A 137 -9.07 -22.24 11.63
C GLU A 137 -8.85 -23.10 12.89
N SER A 138 -7.79 -22.79 13.65
CA SER A 138 -7.48 -23.50 14.88
C SER A 138 -8.59 -23.36 15.94
N ALA A 139 -8.71 -24.37 16.79
CA ALA A 139 -9.76 -24.46 17.81
C ALA A 139 -9.64 -23.38 18.91
N SER A 140 -8.52 -22.65 18.99
CA SER A 140 -8.34 -21.51 19.90
C SER A 140 -9.32 -20.36 19.63
N LEU A 141 -9.77 -20.19 18.38
CA LEU A 141 -10.78 -19.22 17.97
C LEU A 141 -12.15 -19.44 18.62
N GLY A 142 -12.50 -20.70 18.92
CA GLY A 142 -13.76 -21.05 19.61
C GLY A 142 -14.99 -20.45 18.94
N GLU A 143 -15.81 -19.72 19.72
CA GLU A 143 -17.05 -19.08 19.23
C GLU A 143 -16.80 -17.91 18.27
N ASP A 144 -15.61 -17.31 18.28
CA ASP A 144 -15.29 -16.21 17.39
C ASP A 144 -15.01 -16.65 15.94
N PHE A 145 -14.83 -17.96 15.70
CA PHE A 145 -14.57 -18.50 14.36
C PHE A 145 -15.66 -18.15 13.34
N GLU A 146 -16.93 -18.20 13.74
CA GLU A 146 -18.03 -17.80 12.85
C GLU A 146 -17.97 -16.32 12.45
N LYS A 147 -17.50 -15.44 13.36
CA LYS A 147 -17.26 -14.03 13.04
C LYS A 147 -16.07 -13.87 12.09
N VAL A 148 -15.00 -14.65 12.28
CA VAL A 148 -13.84 -14.66 11.35
C VAL A 148 -14.31 -14.99 9.94
N LYS A 149 -15.12 -16.04 9.75
CA LYS A 149 -15.70 -16.40 8.45
C LYS A 149 -16.56 -15.29 7.85
N GLN A 150 -17.36 -14.59 8.66
CA GLN A 150 -18.16 -13.44 8.22
C GLN A 150 -17.26 -12.27 7.75
N TYR A 151 -16.19 -11.96 8.48
CA TYR A 151 -15.28 -10.87 8.14
C TYR A 151 -14.43 -11.19 6.91
N ALA A 152 -13.96 -12.44 6.78
CA ALA A 152 -13.30 -12.92 5.58
C ALA A 152 -14.21 -12.83 4.34
N SER A 153 -15.48 -13.20 4.47
CA SER A 153 -16.49 -13.07 3.41
C SER A 153 -16.78 -11.61 3.06
N SER A 154 -16.80 -10.73 4.06
CA SER A 154 -16.96 -9.28 3.84
C SER A 154 -15.75 -8.69 3.15
N PHE A 155 -14.53 -9.08 3.53
CA PHE A 155 -13.30 -8.70 2.86
C PHE A 155 -13.34 -9.06 1.36
N ILE A 156 -13.67 -10.31 1.03
CA ILE A 156 -13.82 -10.78 -0.36
C ILE A 156 -14.85 -9.92 -1.11
N THR A 157 -15.98 -9.65 -0.48
CA THR A 157 -17.05 -8.84 -1.07
C THR A 157 -16.58 -7.42 -1.39
N ASN A 158 -15.87 -6.79 -0.47
CA ASN A 158 -15.39 -5.42 -0.61
C ASN A 158 -14.30 -5.32 -1.70
N VAL A 159 -13.32 -6.23 -1.68
CA VAL A 159 -12.26 -6.24 -2.70
C VAL A 159 -12.84 -6.44 -4.10
N LEU A 160 -13.75 -7.40 -4.28
CA LEU A 160 -14.37 -7.67 -5.58
C LEU A 160 -15.40 -6.60 -6.01
N ALA A 161 -15.92 -5.80 -5.08
CA ALA A 161 -16.76 -4.65 -5.41
C ALA A 161 -15.93 -3.50 -6.01
N GLU A 162 -14.73 -3.26 -5.49
CA GLU A 162 -13.82 -2.22 -5.94
C GLU A 162 -13.01 -2.65 -7.17
N ILE A 163 -12.54 -3.91 -7.20
CA ILE A 163 -11.75 -4.49 -8.29
C ILE A 163 -12.41 -5.80 -8.74
N PRO A 164 -13.38 -5.75 -9.67
CA PRO A 164 -14.16 -6.93 -10.06
C PRO A 164 -13.36 -8.06 -10.70
N ASN A 165 -12.19 -7.75 -11.24
CA ASN A 165 -11.28 -8.72 -11.85
C ASN A 165 -10.23 -9.28 -10.86
N ALA A 166 -10.20 -8.81 -9.62
CA ALA A 166 -9.27 -9.34 -8.64
C ALA A 166 -9.47 -10.85 -8.47
N ARG A 167 -8.36 -11.57 -8.35
CA ARG A 167 -8.36 -13.03 -8.11
C ARG A 167 -8.00 -13.27 -6.65
N ILE A 168 -8.88 -13.90 -5.91
CA ILE A 168 -8.69 -14.21 -4.49
C ILE A 168 -8.58 -15.71 -4.33
N GLY A 169 -7.49 -16.18 -3.73
CA GLY A 169 -7.31 -17.56 -3.29
C GLY A 169 -7.31 -17.64 -1.77
N ILE A 170 -7.51 -18.82 -1.24
CA ILE A 170 -7.56 -19.06 0.20
C ILE A 170 -6.63 -20.22 0.53
N VAL A 171 -5.85 -20.06 1.60
CA VAL A 171 -5.15 -21.12 2.29
C VAL A 171 -5.71 -21.14 3.71
N ASP A 172 -6.33 -22.22 4.12
CA ASP A 172 -6.82 -22.41 5.48
C ASP A 172 -5.99 -23.47 6.18
N PHE A 173 -5.83 -23.30 7.48
CA PHE A 173 -4.97 -24.19 8.23
C PHE A 173 -5.36 -24.37 9.70
N ALA A 174 -5.17 -25.60 10.17
CA ALA A 174 -5.06 -26.00 11.57
C ALA A 174 -3.91 -27.01 11.69
N ASP A 175 -4.19 -28.31 11.87
CA ASP A 175 -3.23 -29.42 11.76
C ASP A 175 -3.03 -29.87 10.31
N GLN A 176 -3.95 -29.56 9.44
CA GLN A 176 -3.86 -29.75 7.99
C GLN A 176 -3.92 -28.42 7.28
N ILE A 177 -3.33 -28.36 6.11
CA ILE A 177 -3.35 -27.19 5.24
C ILE A 177 -4.19 -27.54 4.02
N HIS A 178 -5.16 -26.68 3.71
CA HIS A 178 -5.95 -26.80 2.49
C HIS A 178 -5.80 -25.51 1.67
N SER A 179 -6.12 -25.57 0.41
CA SER A 179 -6.12 -24.38 -0.45
C SER A 179 -7.30 -24.38 -1.40
N PHE A 180 -7.83 -23.20 -1.64
CA PHE A 180 -8.81 -22.93 -2.67
C PHE A 180 -8.17 -22.03 -3.75
N PRO A 181 -8.23 -22.44 -5.02
CA PRO A 181 -7.53 -21.71 -6.09
C PRO A 181 -8.06 -20.30 -6.27
N ALA A 182 -7.19 -19.40 -6.68
CA ALA A 182 -7.53 -17.99 -6.87
C ALA A 182 -8.56 -17.81 -8.00
N THR A 183 -9.63 -17.09 -7.69
CA THR A 183 -10.75 -16.82 -8.60
C THR A 183 -11.41 -15.49 -8.27
N ASN A 184 -12.16 -14.91 -9.22
CA ASN A 184 -13.05 -13.77 -8.98
C ASN A 184 -14.51 -14.21 -8.76
N ASN A 185 -14.78 -15.51 -8.67
CA ASN A 185 -16.11 -16.03 -8.39
C ASN A 185 -16.44 -15.86 -6.90
N LYS A 186 -17.05 -14.72 -6.57
CA LYS A 186 -17.42 -14.36 -5.19
C LYS A 186 -18.24 -15.47 -4.50
N ALA A 187 -19.21 -16.07 -5.20
CA ALA A 187 -20.07 -17.07 -4.60
C ALA A 187 -19.28 -18.34 -4.24
N ALA A 188 -18.34 -18.77 -5.08
CA ALA A 188 -17.49 -19.91 -4.81
C ALA A 188 -16.58 -19.66 -3.58
N LEU A 189 -15.99 -18.48 -3.50
CA LEU A 189 -15.13 -18.07 -2.36
C LEU A 189 -15.92 -18.05 -1.05
N ILE A 190 -17.10 -17.42 -1.03
CA ILE A 190 -17.93 -17.31 0.17
C ILE A 190 -18.42 -18.69 0.61
N ASN A 191 -18.81 -19.56 -0.35
CA ASN A 191 -19.22 -20.93 -0.04
C ASN A 191 -18.06 -21.75 0.56
N TYR A 192 -16.84 -21.54 0.04
CA TYR A 192 -15.67 -22.20 0.61
C TYR A 192 -15.41 -21.73 2.06
N ILE A 193 -15.37 -20.40 2.31
CA ILE A 193 -15.25 -19.86 3.67
C ILE A 193 -16.34 -20.42 4.61
N ALA A 194 -17.57 -20.51 4.13
CA ALA A 194 -18.68 -21.06 4.96
C ALA A 194 -18.48 -22.53 5.31
N SER A 195 -17.75 -23.30 4.50
CA SER A 195 -17.48 -24.73 4.72
C SER A 195 -16.32 -25.00 5.68
N LEU A 196 -15.50 -24.00 6.03
CA LEU A 196 -14.37 -24.17 6.94
C LEU A 196 -14.81 -24.66 8.31
N THR A 197 -14.02 -25.53 8.90
CA THR A 197 -14.29 -26.17 10.23
C THR A 197 -13.04 -26.14 11.07
N GLN A 198 -13.20 -25.88 12.37
CA GLN A 198 -12.07 -25.80 13.29
C GLN A 198 -11.34 -27.12 13.46
N GLY A 199 -10.00 -27.06 13.47
CA GLY A 199 -9.09 -28.17 13.73
C GLY A 199 -8.14 -27.92 14.91
N PRO A 200 -7.39 -28.93 15.35
CA PRO A 200 -6.35 -28.77 16.36
C PRO A 200 -5.10 -28.12 15.74
N PHE A 201 -4.19 -27.59 16.58
CA PHE A 201 -2.90 -27.04 16.19
C PHE A 201 -2.95 -25.79 15.30
N THR A 202 -1.76 -25.27 14.93
CA THR A 202 -1.58 -24.04 14.16
C THR A 202 -0.34 -24.19 13.29
N THR A 203 -0.54 -24.49 11.99
CA THR A 203 0.52 -24.70 10.99
C THR A 203 0.73 -23.41 10.18
N LEU A 204 1.14 -22.33 10.88
CA LEU A 204 1.15 -20.96 10.32
C LEU A 204 2.22 -20.78 9.23
N TYR A 205 3.48 -21.09 9.54
CA TYR A 205 4.58 -20.73 8.65
C TYR A 205 4.55 -21.52 7.33
N GLU A 206 4.23 -22.80 7.40
CA GLU A 206 4.08 -23.63 6.19
C GLU A 206 2.92 -23.15 5.34
N SER A 207 1.81 -22.72 5.94
CA SER A 207 0.65 -22.15 5.23
C SER A 207 0.95 -20.81 4.59
N VAL A 208 1.74 -19.97 5.26
CA VAL A 208 2.23 -18.71 4.69
C VAL A 208 3.15 -19.00 3.50
N ASN A 209 4.04 -19.99 3.59
CA ASN A 209 4.87 -20.41 2.47
C ASN A 209 4.04 -20.83 1.25
N LEU A 210 3.01 -21.66 1.47
CA LEU A 210 2.10 -22.06 0.39
C LEU A 210 1.40 -20.84 -0.24
N GLY A 211 1.00 -19.86 0.58
CA GLY A 211 0.40 -18.62 0.09
C GLY A 211 1.37 -17.79 -0.78
N ILE A 212 2.65 -17.77 -0.42
CA ILE A 212 3.71 -17.14 -1.22
C ILE A 212 3.89 -17.89 -2.55
N ASP A 213 4.00 -19.21 -2.53
CA ASP A 213 4.13 -20.04 -3.74
C ASP A 213 2.95 -19.77 -4.69
N MET A 214 1.73 -19.77 -4.19
CA MET A 214 0.55 -19.48 -5.00
C MET A 214 0.61 -18.09 -5.65
N LEU A 215 1.12 -17.06 -4.95
CA LEU A 215 1.27 -15.72 -5.49
C LEU A 215 2.43 -15.61 -6.48
N GLU A 216 3.53 -16.31 -6.26
CA GLU A 216 4.66 -16.32 -7.18
C GLU A 216 4.26 -16.88 -8.55
N ASP A 217 3.42 -17.91 -8.57
CA ASP A 217 2.90 -18.54 -9.79
C ASP A 217 1.84 -17.70 -10.53
N MET A 218 1.36 -16.61 -9.94
CA MET A 218 0.34 -15.76 -10.56
C MET A 218 0.98 -14.60 -11.31
N ASP A 219 0.43 -14.29 -12.48
CA ASP A 219 0.72 -13.05 -13.20
C ASP A 219 -0.31 -11.98 -12.75
N ALA A 220 0.17 -10.86 -12.19
CA ALA A 220 -0.66 -9.78 -11.69
C ALA A 220 0.15 -8.48 -11.54
N GLU A 221 -0.52 -7.32 -11.70
CA GLU A 221 0.07 -5.99 -11.46
C GLU A 221 0.37 -5.75 -9.98
N ALA A 222 -0.45 -6.33 -9.09
CA ALA A 222 -0.22 -6.30 -7.65
C ALA A 222 -0.52 -7.66 -7.01
N LYS A 223 0.32 -8.06 -6.07
CA LYS A 223 0.24 -9.33 -5.34
C LYS A 223 0.15 -9.06 -3.85
N VAL A 224 -0.86 -9.61 -3.19
CA VAL A 224 -1.14 -9.38 -1.78
C VAL A 224 -1.30 -10.69 -1.03
N LEU A 225 -0.58 -10.80 0.07
CA LEU A 225 -0.75 -11.85 1.07
C LEU A 225 -1.46 -11.25 2.29
N LEU A 226 -2.59 -11.83 2.70
CA LEU A 226 -3.29 -11.48 3.93
C LEU A 226 -3.25 -12.66 4.88
N VAL A 227 -2.51 -12.52 5.97
CA VAL A 227 -2.35 -13.58 6.99
C VAL A 227 -3.19 -13.24 8.21
N PHE A 228 -4.02 -14.16 8.65
CA PHE A 228 -4.80 -14.08 9.89
C PHE A 228 -4.50 -15.27 10.79
N THR A 229 -4.22 -15.00 12.07
CA THR A 229 -4.06 -16.03 13.11
C THR A 229 -4.47 -15.48 14.49
N ASP A 230 -4.86 -16.35 15.42
CA ASP A 230 -5.03 -16.05 16.85
C ASP A 230 -4.01 -16.81 17.72
N GLY A 231 -3.06 -17.52 17.08
CA GLY A 231 -2.09 -18.38 17.75
C GLY A 231 -0.64 -18.17 17.30
N THR A 232 0.23 -18.91 17.97
CA THR A 232 1.62 -19.10 17.55
C THR A 232 1.75 -20.40 16.80
N ASP A 233 2.66 -20.46 15.83
CA ASP A 233 2.97 -21.71 15.13
C ASP A 233 3.39 -22.82 16.12
N ASN A 234 2.82 -23.99 15.96
CA ASN A 234 3.14 -25.13 16.80
C ASN A 234 3.11 -26.48 16.05
N ASN A 235 2.95 -26.44 14.72
CA ASN A 235 2.81 -27.67 13.94
C ASN A 235 3.46 -27.63 12.56
N SER A 236 4.02 -26.49 12.11
CA SER A 236 4.76 -26.44 10.85
C SER A 236 5.98 -27.36 10.89
N ASP A 237 6.35 -27.91 9.73
CA ASP A 237 7.60 -28.67 9.61
C ASP A 237 8.80 -27.77 10.02
N PRO A 238 9.84 -28.34 10.69
CA PRO A 238 10.94 -27.57 11.26
C PRO A 238 11.74 -26.72 10.26
N GLU A 239 11.61 -26.96 8.97
CA GLU A 239 12.24 -26.13 7.93
C GLU A 239 11.54 -24.78 7.74
N PHE A 240 10.23 -24.69 8.02
CA PHE A 240 9.46 -23.47 7.95
C PHE A 240 9.61 -22.66 9.23
N THR A 241 10.62 -21.83 9.30
CA THR A 241 10.87 -20.94 10.43
C THR A 241 10.43 -19.51 10.14
N PRO A 242 10.25 -18.65 11.15
CA PRO A 242 10.03 -17.22 10.93
C PRO A 242 11.06 -16.61 9.97
N THR A 243 12.34 -16.90 10.20
CA THR A 243 13.44 -16.38 9.37
C THR A 243 13.31 -16.85 7.93
N TYR A 244 12.93 -18.11 7.68
CA TYR A 244 12.70 -18.62 6.34
C TYR A 244 11.57 -17.86 5.63
N ILE A 245 10.44 -17.66 6.31
CA ILE A 245 9.29 -16.93 5.75
C ILE A 245 9.64 -15.47 5.46
N LEU A 246 10.35 -14.80 6.37
CA LEU A 246 10.81 -13.42 6.16
C LEU A 246 11.75 -13.29 4.97
N ASP A 247 12.66 -14.27 4.80
CA ASP A 247 13.54 -14.33 3.63
C ASP A 247 12.73 -14.49 2.33
N ARG A 248 11.74 -15.39 2.31
CA ARG A 248 10.84 -15.59 1.18
C ARG A 248 10.08 -14.33 0.79
N LEU A 249 9.51 -13.60 1.77
CA LEU A 249 8.77 -12.36 1.52
C LEU A 249 9.67 -11.23 0.99
N ASN A 250 10.92 -11.16 1.45
CA ASN A 250 11.88 -10.15 1.01
C ASN A 250 12.55 -10.48 -0.33
N ASN A 251 12.71 -11.76 -0.64
CA ASN A 251 13.45 -12.27 -1.81
C ASN A 251 12.54 -13.12 -2.72
N THR A 252 11.33 -12.64 -3.01
CA THR A 252 10.41 -13.36 -3.90
C THR A 252 11.04 -13.56 -5.29
N THR A 253 10.75 -14.67 -5.94
CA THR A 253 11.19 -14.94 -7.30
C THR A 253 10.40 -14.17 -8.35
N SER A 254 9.30 -13.57 -7.94
CA SER A 254 8.40 -12.78 -8.80
C SER A 254 8.96 -11.39 -9.07
N ASP A 255 8.78 -10.90 -10.30
CA ASP A 255 9.09 -9.50 -10.66
C ASP A 255 8.23 -8.49 -9.88
N VAL A 256 7.02 -8.89 -9.49
CA VAL A 256 6.11 -8.11 -8.65
C VAL A 256 6.23 -8.57 -7.19
N LYS A 257 6.60 -7.65 -6.31
CA LYS A 257 6.72 -7.92 -4.87
C LYS A 257 5.38 -8.27 -4.24
N ILE A 258 5.42 -9.16 -3.26
CA ILE A 258 4.23 -9.53 -2.49
C ILE A 258 4.08 -8.55 -1.34
N THR A 259 3.04 -7.73 -1.38
CA THR A 259 2.66 -6.89 -0.23
C THR A 259 1.97 -7.75 0.82
N SER A 260 2.53 -7.83 2.03
CA SER A 260 2.02 -8.71 3.09
C SER A 260 1.34 -7.93 4.20
N PHE A 261 0.09 -8.28 4.47
CA PHE A 261 -0.71 -7.79 5.61
C PHE A 261 -0.88 -8.91 6.63
N THR A 262 -0.72 -8.57 7.90
CA THR A 262 -0.87 -9.56 8.98
C THR A 262 -1.86 -9.11 10.03
N ILE A 263 -2.68 -10.04 10.51
CA ILE A 263 -3.67 -9.83 11.56
C ILE A 263 -3.44 -10.87 12.65
N GLY A 264 -3.08 -10.42 13.84
CA GLY A 264 -2.96 -11.26 15.02
C GLY A 264 -4.08 -10.98 16.02
N LEU A 265 -5.12 -11.80 16.07
CA LEU A 265 -6.18 -11.65 17.08
C LEU A 265 -5.64 -11.98 18.47
N GLU A 266 -5.72 -11.02 19.40
CA GLU A 266 -5.29 -11.23 20.78
C GLU A 266 -6.27 -12.17 21.51
N GLY A 267 -6.06 -13.49 21.35
CA GLY A 267 -6.85 -14.55 21.94
C GLY A 267 -6.17 -15.24 23.11
N LYS A 268 -6.74 -16.37 23.55
CA LYS A 268 -6.19 -17.20 24.64
C LYS A 268 -4.88 -17.89 24.27
N GLY A 269 -4.64 -18.14 22.97
CA GLY A 269 -3.44 -18.80 22.46
C GLY A 269 -2.19 -17.91 22.49
N GLY A 270 -2.39 -16.57 22.46
CA GLY A 270 -1.34 -15.60 22.29
C GLY A 270 -0.76 -15.61 20.87
N VAL A 271 -0.34 -14.44 20.36
CA VAL A 271 0.25 -14.30 19.03
C VAL A 271 1.70 -13.82 19.14
N ASP A 272 2.55 -14.24 18.21
CA ASP A 272 3.92 -13.74 18.08
C ASP A 272 3.90 -12.39 17.36
N LYS A 273 3.65 -11.30 18.12
CA LYS A 273 3.57 -9.96 17.59
C LYS A 273 4.83 -9.51 16.85
N PRO A 274 6.06 -9.74 17.36
CA PRO A 274 7.28 -9.45 16.65
C PRO A 274 7.29 -10.09 15.24
N VAL A 275 7.09 -11.39 15.16
CA VAL A 275 7.10 -12.12 13.88
C VAL A 275 6.02 -11.61 12.93
N LEU A 276 4.78 -11.45 13.37
CA LEU A 276 3.70 -10.93 12.54
C LEU A 276 3.97 -9.49 12.07
N THR A 277 4.64 -8.67 12.90
CA THR A 277 5.03 -7.32 12.50
C THR A 277 6.10 -7.34 11.41
N GLU A 278 7.09 -8.21 11.52
CA GLU A 278 8.14 -8.36 10.52
C GLU A 278 7.61 -9.00 9.22
N MET A 279 6.64 -9.89 9.32
CA MET A 279 5.97 -10.49 8.14
C MET A 279 5.10 -9.48 7.36
N ALA A 280 4.71 -8.35 7.96
CA ALA A 280 4.04 -7.26 7.25
C ALA A 280 5.04 -6.48 6.39
N ALA A 281 5.28 -6.96 5.18
CA ALA A 281 6.36 -6.54 4.30
C ALA A 281 5.86 -5.77 3.07
N ASN A 282 6.78 -5.12 2.37
CA ASN A 282 6.59 -4.51 1.05
C ASN A 282 5.41 -3.53 1.01
N GLY A 283 5.33 -2.64 2.01
CA GLY A 283 4.26 -1.63 2.09
C GLY A 283 2.95 -2.14 2.70
N GLY A 284 2.90 -3.37 3.17
CA GLY A 284 1.80 -3.89 3.97
C GLY A 284 1.76 -3.32 5.38
N SER A 285 0.87 -3.83 6.20
CA SER A 285 0.75 -3.42 7.61
C SER A 285 0.26 -4.57 8.49
N THR A 286 0.51 -4.43 9.80
CA THR A 286 0.06 -5.38 10.80
C THR A 286 -1.00 -4.77 11.71
N ALA A 287 -1.89 -5.61 12.25
CA ALA A 287 -2.87 -5.20 13.24
C ALA A 287 -3.06 -6.28 14.31
N PHE A 288 -3.31 -5.84 15.55
CA PHE A 288 -3.53 -6.71 16.69
C PHE A 288 -4.87 -6.38 17.37
N PRO A 289 -6.02 -6.78 16.75
CA PRO A 289 -7.34 -6.60 17.37
C PRO A 289 -7.44 -7.41 18.66
N LYS A 290 -8.08 -6.83 19.68
CA LYS A 290 -8.23 -7.45 21.00
C LYS A 290 -9.45 -8.39 21.09
N ASN A 291 -10.35 -8.28 20.16
CA ASN A 291 -11.59 -9.03 20.11
C ASN A 291 -12.15 -9.09 18.68
N ALA A 292 -13.15 -9.91 18.46
CA ALA A 292 -13.75 -10.09 17.14
C ALA A 292 -14.40 -8.82 16.57
N ASP A 293 -14.92 -7.90 17.39
CA ASP A 293 -15.53 -6.67 16.89
C ASP A 293 -14.46 -5.70 16.34
N GLU A 294 -13.28 -5.62 16.97
CA GLU A 294 -12.13 -4.90 16.43
C GLU A 294 -11.57 -5.60 15.18
N LEU A 295 -11.58 -6.94 15.15
CA LEU A 295 -11.16 -7.72 14.00
C LEU A 295 -11.96 -7.36 12.74
N GLY A 296 -13.28 -7.20 12.85
CA GLY A 296 -14.13 -6.81 11.73
C GLY A 296 -13.72 -5.45 11.13
N LYS A 297 -13.32 -4.49 11.96
CA LYS A 297 -12.79 -3.19 11.51
C LYS A 297 -11.45 -3.33 10.78
N VAL A 298 -10.60 -4.25 11.25
CA VAL A 298 -9.29 -4.50 10.61
C VAL A 298 -9.49 -5.13 9.23
N PHE A 299 -10.37 -6.10 9.07
CA PHE A 299 -10.67 -6.69 7.77
C PHE A 299 -11.23 -5.65 6.79
N LEU A 300 -12.14 -4.79 7.25
CA LEU A 300 -12.68 -3.70 6.44
C LEU A 300 -11.57 -2.72 6.02
N LYS A 301 -10.75 -2.27 6.94
CA LYS A 301 -9.60 -1.39 6.68
C LYS A 301 -8.65 -2.00 5.65
N PHE A 302 -8.28 -3.27 5.81
CA PHE A 302 -7.34 -3.90 4.90
C PHE A 302 -7.94 -4.13 3.52
N SER A 303 -9.23 -4.50 3.43
CA SER A 303 -9.91 -4.60 2.12
C SER A 303 -9.91 -3.27 1.37
N SER A 304 -10.17 -2.17 2.06
CA SER A 304 -10.10 -0.82 1.48
C SER A 304 -8.68 -0.44 1.07
N SER A 305 -7.68 -0.71 1.90
CA SER A 305 -6.25 -0.46 1.59
C SER A 305 -5.77 -1.25 0.37
N ILE A 306 -6.13 -2.52 0.31
CA ILE A 306 -5.71 -3.44 -0.76
C ILE A 306 -6.36 -3.07 -2.08
N ALA A 307 -7.61 -2.64 -2.05
CA ALA A 307 -8.35 -2.24 -3.25
C ALA A 307 -8.04 -0.81 -3.73
N ASN A 308 -7.27 -0.02 -2.97
CA ASN A 308 -6.99 1.38 -3.29
C ASN A 308 -5.50 1.60 -3.61
N VAL A 309 -4.99 0.82 -4.56
CA VAL A 309 -3.59 0.85 -5.00
C VAL A 309 -3.50 1.50 -6.38
N TYR A 310 -2.50 2.35 -6.57
CA TYR A 310 -2.26 3.08 -7.82
C TYR A 310 -0.85 2.85 -8.33
N ASN A 311 -0.74 2.81 -9.65
CA ASN A 311 0.54 2.92 -10.35
C ASN A 311 0.63 4.32 -10.94
N LEU A 312 1.73 5.00 -10.68
CA LEU A 312 2.02 6.35 -11.18
C LEU A 312 3.08 6.26 -12.26
N THR A 313 2.83 6.91 -13.40
CA THR A 313 3.81 7.01 -14.49
C THR A 313 4.00 8.46 -14.87
N TYR A 314 5.22 8.96 -14.66
CA TYR A 314 5.65 10.26 -15.12
C TYR A 314 6.56 10.09 -16.32
N VAL A 315 6.20 10.71 -17.44
CA VAL A 315 6.99 10.72 -18.68
C VAL A 315 7.29 12.15 -19.06
N ARG A 316 8.56 12.51 -19.12
CA ARG A 316 9.03 13.81 -19.57
C ARG A 316 9.25 13.78 -21.07
N ASN A 317 8.60 14.69 -21.79
CA ASN A 317 8.65 14.78 -23.25
C ASN A 317 9.87 15.57 -23.77
N GLN A 318 10.87 15.81 -22.94
CA GLN A 318 12.10 16.49 -23.32
C GLN A 318 13.30 15.54 -23.29
N GLN A 319 14.31 15.90 -24.09
CA GLN A 319 15.56 15.16 -24.16
C GLN A 319 16.18 15.00 -22.78
N VAL A 320 16.59 13.79 -22.48
CA VAL A 320 17.23 13.44 -21.21
C VAL A 320 18.46 14.30 -21.01
N VAL A 321 18.55 14.90 -19.84
CA VAL A 321 19.72 15.65 -19.40
C VAL A 321 20.92 14.71 -19.26
N PRO A 322 22.16 15.19 -19.54
CA PRO A 322 23.36 14.40 -19.40
C PRO A 322 23.52 13.76 -18.01
N ASP A 323 24.15 12.66 -17.99
CA ASP A 323 24.39 11.58 -17.04
C ASP A 323 24.65 11.89 -15.58
N SER A 324 25.03 13.09 -15.21
CA SER A 324 25.49 13.39 -13.85
C SER A 324 24.50 14.20 -13.04
N ASP A 325 23.45 14.72 -13.67
CA ASP A 325 22.55 15.64 -13.00
C ASP A 325 21.42 14.91 -12.30
N LYS A 326 21.45 14.88 -10.99
CA LYS A 326 20.27 14.53 -10.19
C LYS A 326 19.17 15.55 -10.46
N ARG A 327 17.97 15.02 -10.71
CA ARG A 327 16.75 15.80 -10.81
C ARG A 327 15.90 15.53 -9.60
N LYS A 328 15.31 16.58 -9.06
CA LYS A 328 14.36 16.47 -7.96
C LYS A 328 12.96 16.69 -8.52
N LEU A 329 12.07 15.75 -8.24
CA LEU A 329 10.66 15.85 -8.56
C LEU A 329 9.85 15.95 -7.28
N ARG A 330 8.81 16.78 -7.34
CA ARG A 330 7.76 16.84 -6.34
C ARG A 330 6.43 16.60 -7.03
N PHE A 331 5.74 15.57 -6.61
CA PHE A 331 4.35 15.31 -7.02
C PHE A 331 3.43 15.83 -5.92
N VAL A 332 2.52 16.74 -6.27
CA VAL A 332 1.42 17.17 -5.42
C VAL A 332 0.21 16.35 -5.82
N ILE A 333 -0.19 15.44 -4.95
CA ILE A 333 -1.26 14.48 -5.16
C ILE A 333 -2.51 15.00 -4.45
N LYS A 334 -3.55 15.29 -5.23
CA LYS A 334 -4.86 15.63 -4.68
C LYS A 334 -5.66 14.35 -4.48
N GLY A 335 -6.17 14.15 -3.27
CA GLY A 335 -6.96 12.97 -2.95
C GLY A 335 -8.21 13.31 -2.16
N THR A 336 -9.28 12.55 -2.43
CA THR A 336 -10.54 12.60 -1.68
C THR A 336 -10.66 11.37 -0.78
N ALA A 337 -11.01 11.60 0.48
CA ALA A 337 -11.23 10.52 1.42
C ALA A 337 -12.35 9.59 0.92
N LYS A 338 -12.05 8.29 0.82
CA LYS A 338 -13.08 7.27 0.62
C LYS A 338 -13.86 7.15 1.93
N ASN A 339 -15.18 7.24 1.83
CA ASN A 339 -16.03 6.93 2.97
C ASN A 339 -16.06 5.41 3.14
N ASP A 340 -15.80 4.96 4.36
CA ASP A 340 -16.08 3.59 4.78
C ASP A 340 -17.59 3.32 4.78
#